data_f668775c71716049ef37ad6ce963b302
#
_entry.id   f668775c71716049ef37ad6ce963b302
#
_cell.length_a   1.000
_cell.length_b   1.000
_cell.length_c   1.000
_cell.angle_alpha   90.00
_cell.angle_beta   90.00
_cell.angle_gamma   90.00
#
_symmetry.space_group_name_H-M   'P 1'
#
loop_
_entity.id
_entity.type
_entity.pdbx_description
1 polymer ?
#
loop_
_entity_poly.entity_id
_entity_poly.type
_entity_poly.pdbx_seq_one_letter_code
_entity_poly.pdbx_strand_id
1 'polypeptide(L)'
;MGRYFIAVAFFAVFWLATGASNSYAAPCLIVTLTGTQGGPQSFNGLAGAGTLVRFGDDADECGAVKLQFDAGRGTTMRLSQLKVGPEQLDAVFFTHMHNDHTEGFADLVQLRWSFNGTGPKIDVVCSADSVSPTGVTISCSKFTAHIADAFIQSGEVAQRHSELKERTAGGPAELINTITFQPTDEPQVVWSKGGVKVSAIRSAHIAGHASYRVDTPAGSVVIGGDAGNDAPTPPRSSSASEQVEKLAQGVDIIVHSVIHPVMAPGKGSGMFPYAYLRQTSVPDLAGMAKRAGVKHLMLTHMIPPIGGEQYPFKLPGGLLTEGDYTKAAQDGGFTGNIIVGTDLASLRLPAK
;
A
#
# COMPACT_ATOMS: atom_id res chain seq x y z
N MET A 1 -54.36 79.95 9.04
CA MET A 1 -53.59 79.13 9.97
C MET A 1 -53.66 77.72 9.42
N GLY A 2 -52.70 77.31 8.60
CA GLY A 2 -52.60 75.95 7.99
C GLY A 2 -51.51 75.19 8.69
N ARG A 3 -51.86 74.06 9.26
CA ARG A 3 -50.87 73.11 9.86
C ARG A 3 -50.54 72.05 8.83
N TYR A 4 -49.26 72.00 8.43
CA TYR A 4 -48.71 70.91 7.62
C TYR A 4 -48.24 69.81 8.54
N PHE A 5 -48.76 68.57 8.35
CA PHE A 5 -48.24 67.38 8.96
C PHE A 5 -47.17 66.73 8.02
N ILE A 6 -45.94 66.62 8.50
CA ILE A 6 -44.89 65.90 7.81
C ILE A 6 -44.95 64.45 8.31
N ALA A 7 -45.24 63.52 7.41
CA ALA A 7 -45.14 62.08 7.68
C ALA A 7 -43.70 61.61 7.41
N VAL A 8 -43.01 61.14 8.45
CA VAL A 8 -41.68 60.52 8.35
C VAL A 8 -41.86 58.99 8.13
N ALA A 9 -41.55 58.54 6.96
CA ALA A 9 -41.52 57.09 6.64
C ALA A 9 -40.20 56.48 7.09
N PHE A 10 -40.23 55.54 8.07
CA PHE A 10 -39.12 54.75 8.46
C PHE A 10 -38.95 53.55 7.47
N PHE A 11 -37.90 53.56 6.67
CA PHE A 11 -37.46 52.38 5.90
C PHE A 11 -36.63 51.46 6.80
N ALA A 12 -37.18 50.31 7.19
CA ALA A 12 -36.44 49.24 7.84
C ALA A 12 -35.64 48.48 6.77
N VAL A 13 -34.31 48.63 6.78
CA VAL A 13 -33.39 47.86 5.94
C VAL A 13 -33.17 46.51 6.62
N PHE A 14 -33.79 45.45 6.11
CA PHE A 14 -33.52 44.09 6.50
C PHE A 14 -32.17 43.65 5.86
N TRP A 15 -31.11 43.57 6.65
CA TRP A 15 -29.86 42.87 6.27
C TRP A 15 -30.12 41.37 6.29
N LEU A 16 -30.30 40.78 5.11
CA LEU A 16 -30.17 39.31 4.94
C LEU A 16 -28.72 38.97 5.07
N ALA A 17 -28.32 38.53 6.27
CA ALA A 17 -27.02 37.86 6.47
C ALA A 17 -27.09 36.54 5.71
N THR A 18 -26.60 36.53 4.46
CA THR A 18 -26.27 35.27 3.77
C THR A 18 -25.08 34.67 4.49
N GLY A 19 -25.35 33.78 5.42
CA GLY A 19 -24.31 32.91 6.02
C GLY A 19 -23.69 32.12 4.88
N ALA A 20 -22.50 32.52 4.44
CA ALA A 20 -21.65 31.65 3.65
C ALA A 20 -21.32 30.47 4.53
N SER A 21 -22.04 29.36 4.35
CA SER A 21 -21.61 28.06 4.88
C SER A 21 -20.27 27.77 4.23
N ASN A 22 -19.18 27.90 4.97
CA ASN A 22 -17.91 27.34 4.59
C ASN A 22 -18.13 25.83 4.44
N SER A 23 -18.42 25.40 3.23
CA SER A 23 -18.40 23.99 2.88
C SER A 23 -16.93 23.57 2.94
N TYR A 24 -16.48 23.08 4.09
CA TYR A 24 -15.23 22.35 4.14
C TYR A 24 -15.39 21.13 3.22
N ALA A 25 -14.46 21.00 2.28
CA ALA A 25 -14.45 19.83 1.41
C ALA A 25 -14.36 18.55 2.29
N ALA A 26 -15.20 17.57 1.97
CA ALA A 26 -15.30 16.37 2.80
C ALA A 26 -13.98 15.57 2.73
N PRO A 27 -13.47 15.08 3.87
CA PRO A 27 -12.25 14.27 3.86
C PRO A 27 -12.48 12.97 3.09
N CYS A 28 -11.44 12.52 2.38
CA CYS A 28 -11.51 11.31 1.59
C CYS A 28 -10.19 10.50 1.66
N LEU A 29 -10.34 9.19 1.50
CA LEU A 29 -9.28 8.21 1.44
C LEU A 29 -9.41 7.43 0.14
N ILE A 30 -8.32 7.29 -0.62
CA ILE A 30 -8.27 6.44 -1.82
C ILE A 30 -7.15 5.43 -1.66
N VAL A 31 -7.49 4.15 -1.85
CA VAL A 31 -6.54 3.03 -1.89
C VAL A 31 -6.50 2.49 -3.31
N THR A 32 -5.31 2.45 -3.91
CA THR A 32 -5.10 1.99 -5.29
C THR A 32 -3.97 0.97 -5.33
N LEU A 33 -4.21 -0.17 -5.98
CA LEU A 33 -3.18 -1.19 -6.19
C LEU A 33 -2.24 -0.74 -7.32
N THR A 34 -1.01 -0.39 -6.98
CA THR A 34 0.02 0.03 -7.96
C THR A 34 0.81 -1.16 -8.50
N GLY A 35 0.50 -2.37 -8.04
CA GLY A 35 1.06 -3.60 -8.57
C GLY A 35 0.46 -4.81 -7.89
N THR A 36 0.09 -5.82 -8.68
CA THR A 36 -0.71 -6.98 -8.22
C THR A 36 -0.08 -8.33 -8.56
N GLN A 37 1.09 -8.32 -9.22
CA GLN A 37 1.82 -9.55 -9.52
C GLN A 37 2.40 -10.17 -8.26
N GLY A 38 2.09 -11.43 -8.02
CA GLY A 38 2.64 -12.23 -6.92
C GLY A 38 3.93 -12.95 -7.30
N GLY A 39 4.94 -12.83 -6.42
CA GLY A 39 6.26 -13.44 -6.56
C GLY A 39 7.16 -12.74 -7.58
N PRO A 40 8.40 -13.24 -7.74
CA PRO A 40 9.44 -12.53 -8.51
C PRO A 40 9.27 -12.61 -10.02
N GLN A 41 8.36 -13.41 -10.55
CA GLN A 41 8.12 -13.52 -11.99
C GLN A 41 7.45 -12.28 -12.58
N SER A 42 7.67 -12.05 -13.86
CA SER A 42 6.92 -11.05 -14.63
C SER A 42 5.80 -11.74 -15.42
N PHE A 43 4.61 -11.20 -15.38
CA PHE A 43 3.47 -11.74 -16.11
C PHE A 43 2.64 -10.62 -16.72
N ASN A 44 2.41 -10.70 -18.03
CA ASN A 44 1.45 -9.89 -18.80
C ASN A 44 1.47 -8.37 -18.48
N GLY A 45 2.66 -7.81 -18.19
CA GLY A 45 2.83 -6.40 -17.89
C GLY A 45 2.29 -5.95 -16.53
N LEU A 46 1.91 -6.87 -15.63
CA LEU A 46 1.56 -6.55 -14.25
C LEU A 46 2.80 -6.06 -13.49
N ALA A 47 2.62 -5.04 -12.68
CA ALA A 47 3.65 -4.55 -11.79
C ALA A 47 3.79 -5.46 -10.55
N GLY A 48 4.99 -5.53 -9.99
CA GLY A 48 5.25 -6.16 -8.69
C GLY A 48 4.51 -5.45 -7.56
N ALA A 49 4.47 -6.08 -6.39
CA ALA A 49 3.65 -5.64 -5.26
C ALA A 49 3.74 -4.14 -4.98
N GLY A 50 2.59 -3.49 -4.84
CA GLY A 50 2.51 -2.08 -4.52
C GLY A 50 1.09 -1.60 -4.25
N THR A 51 0.94 -0.71 -3.27
CA THR A 51 -0.33 -0.06 -2.91
C THR A 51 -0.12 1.40 -2.60
N LEU A 52 -0.83 2.28 -3.31
CA LEU A 52 -0.86 3.72 -3.04
C LEU A 52 -2.06 4.06 -2.16
N VAL A 53 -1.81 4.70 -1.04
CA VAL A 53 -2.84 5.27 -0.15
C VAL A 53 -2.77 6.78 -0.24
N ARG A 54 -3.89 7.42 -0.60
CA ARG A 54 -4.01 8.88 -0.68
C ARG A 54 -5.07 9.35 0.29
N PHE A 55 -4.76 10.39 1.05
CA PHE A 55 -5.70 11.06 1.95
C PHE A 55 -5.66 12.58 1.72
N GLY A 56 -6.81 13.21 1.82
CA GLY A 56 -7.00 14.64 1.69
C GLY A 56 -8.48 14.97 1.72
N ASP A 57 -8.91 15.87 0.85
CA ASP A 57 -10.30 16.19 0.63
C ASP A 57 -10.65 16.21 -0.86
N ASP A 58 -11.91 16.52 -1.20
CA ASP A 58 -12.35 16.58 -2.59
C ASP A 58 -11.69 17.71 -3.39
N ALA A 59 -11.19 18.76 -2.74
CA ALA A 59 -10.56 19.89 -3.43
C ALA A 59 -9.15 19.55 -3.92
N ASP A 60 -8.44 18.66 -3.21
CA ASP A 60 -7.11 18.16 -3.58
C ASP A 60 -7.12 16.74 -4.17
N GLU A 61 -8.29 16.24 -4.56
CA GLU A 61 -8.50 14.89 -5.09
C GLU A 61 -7.97 13.79 -4.13
N CYS A 62 -8.18 13.99 -2.82
CA CYS A 62 -7.64 13.16 -1.74
C CYS A 62 -6.10 13.07 -1.77
N GLY A 63 -5.41 14.15 -2.13
CA GLY A 63 -3.99 14.13 -2.46
C GLY A 63 -3.08 14.91 -1.50
N ALA A 64 -3.56 15.35 -0.32
CA ALA A 64 -2.75 16.07 0.66
C ALA A 64 -1.63 15.20 1.27
N VAL A 65 -1.89 13.90 1.44
CA VAL A 65 -0.91 12.91 1.90
C VAL A 65 -0.91 11.70 0.95
N LYS A 66 0.27 11.30 0.49
CA LYS A 66 0.46 10.19 -0.46
C LYS A 66 1.49 9.21 0.08
N LEU A 67 1.05 7.98 0.36
CA LEU A 67 1.86 6.91 0.94
C LEU A 67 1.92 5.72 -0.02
N GLN A 68 3.11 5.27 -0.37
CA GLN A 68 3.32 4.06 -1.16
C GLN A 68 3.73 2.91 -0.23
N PHE A 69 2.99 1.81 -0.25
CA PHE A 69 3.34 0.56 0.44
C PHE A 69 3.87 -0.42 -0.59
N ASP A 70 5.08 -0.88 -0.37
CA ASP A 70 5.92 -1.61 -1.31
C ASP A 70 6.12 -0.88 -2.65
N ALA A 71 7.23 -1.13 -3.29
CA ALA A 71 7.62 -0.53 -4.56
C ALA A 71 8.24 -1.60 -5.46
N GLY A 72 7.40 -2.54 -5.87
CA GLY A 72 7.81 -3.59 -6.80
C GLY A 72 8.07 -3.05 -8.20
N ARG A 73 8.47 -3.94 -9.08
CA ARG A 73 8.75 -3.64 -10.50
C ARG A 73 7.60 -2.89 -11.15
N GLY A 74 7.89 -1.76 -11.80
CA GLY A 74 6.90 -0.99 -12.53
C GLY A 74 6.02 -0.05 -11.70
N THR A 75 6.27 0.10 -10.39
CA THR A 75 5.54 1.04 -9.52
C THR A 75 5.51 2.45 -10.09
N THR A 76 6.64 2.98 -10.58
CA THR A 76 6.71 4.33 -11.18
C THR A 76 5.84 4.48 -12.41
N MET A 77 5.72 3.42 -13.22
CA MET A 77 4.83 3.42 -14.40
C MET A 77 3.36 3.52 -13.97
N ARG A 78 2.96 2.83 -12.90
CA ARG A 78 1.59 2.90 -12.37
C ARG A 78 1.31 4.23 -11.68
N LEU A 79 2.26 4.77 -10.93
CA LEU A 79 2.16 6.13 -10.37
C LEU A 79 1.97 7.18 -11.48
N SER A 80 2.73 7.08 -12.58
CA SER A 80 2.59 7.96 -13.73
C SER A 80 1.18 7.90 -14.36
N GLN A 81 0.59 6.70 -14.49
CA GLN A 81 -0.79 6.52 -14.96
C GLN A 81 -1.82 7.17 -14.02
N LEU A 82 -1.52 7.23 -12.72
CA LEU A 82 -2.32 7.92 -11.70
C LEU A 82 -2.02 9.43 -11.62
N LYS A 83 -1.11 9.94 -12.47
CA LYS A 83 -0.62 11.33 -12.45
C LYS A 83 0.01 11.71 -11.10
N VAL A 84 0.67 10.75 -10.45
CA VAL A 84 1.42 10.95 -9.22
C VAL A 84 2.91 10.83 -9.55
N GLY A 85 3.63 11.94 -9.39
CA GLY A 85 5.10 11.93 -9.52
C GLY A 85 5.77 11.36 -8.25
N PRO A 86 6.93 10.70 -8.37
CA PRO A 86 7.68 10.23 -7.20
C PRO A 86 8.01 11.32 -6.18
N GLU A 87 8.17 12.57 -6.64
CA GLU A 87 8.43 13.74 -5.80
C GLU A 87 7.24 14.15 -4.91
N GLN A 88 6.04 13.68 -5.25
CA GLN A 88 4.81 13.97 -4.51
C GLN A 88 4.55 12.96 -3.37
N LEU A 89 5.30 11.87 -3.30
CA LEU A 89 5.16 10.89 -2.22
C LEU A 89 5.76 11.44 -0.92
N ASP A 90 5.02 11.30 0.17
CA ASP A 90 5.46 11.66 1.52
C ASP A 90 6.30 10.55 2.13
N ALA A 91 5.89 9.30 1.95
CA ALA A 91 6.61 8.14 2.46
C ALA A 91 6.43 6.90 1.59
N VAL A 92 7.43 6.01 1.68
CA VAL A 92 7.37 4.62 1.21
C VAL A 92 7.50 3.70 2.41
N PHE A 93 6.66 2.69 2.49
CA PHE A 93 6.67 1.66 3.53
C PHE A 93 7.00 0.32 2.89
N PHE A 94 7.98 -0.40 3.42
CA PHE A 94 8.24 -1.78 2.98
C PHE A 94 7.68 -2.78 3.98
N THR A 95 6.84 -3.69 3.48
CA THR A 95 6.34 -4.81 4.28
C THR A 95 7.46 -5.78 4.59
N HIS A 96 8.33 -6.03 3.62
CA HIS A 96 9.53 -6.85 3.73
C HIS A 96 10.49 -6.63 2.54
N MET A 97 11.62 -7.34 2.51
CA MET A 97 12.71 -7.04 1.58
C MET A 97 12.83 -8.05 0.41
N HIS A 98 11.76 -8.74 0.02
CA HIS A 98 11.78 -9.48 -1.25
C HIS A 98 11.86 -8.51 -2.43
N ASN A 99 12.49 -8.94 -3.52
CA ASN A 99 12.73 -8.09 -4.68
C ASN A 99 11.45 -7.64 -5.39
N ASP A 100 10.44 -8.49 -5.46
CA ASP A 100 9.13 -8.16 -6.06
C ASP A 100 8.34 -7.09 -5.29
N HIS A 101 8.78 -6.76 -4.05
CA HIS A 101 8.29 -5.64 -3.23
C HIS A 101 9.20 -4.41 -3.26
N THR A 102 10.45 -4.54 -3.72
CA THR A 102 11.47 -3.48 -3.54
C THR A 102 12.18 -3.06 -4.81
N GLU A 103 12.21 -3.86 -5.88
CA GLU A 103 13.07 -3.62 -7.06
C GLU A 103 12.73 -2.35 -7.84
N GLY A 104 11.49 -1.86 -7.77
CA GLY A 104 11.08 -0.59 -8.39
C GLY A 104 11.50 0.65 -7.60
N PHE A 105 12.01 0.49 -6.38
CA PHE A 105 12.39 1.62 -5.54
C PHE A 105 13.60 2.37 -6.08
N ALA A 106 14.56 1.69 -6.72
CA ALA A 106 15.70 2.34 -7.37
C ALA A 106 15.25 3.32 -8.46
N ASP A 107 14.30 2.92 -9.30
CA ASP A 107 13.68 3.78 -10.32
C ASP A 107 12.92 4.96 -9.69
N LEU A 108 12.15 4.70 -8.62
CA LEU A 108 11.38 5.73 -7.92
C LEU A 108 12.29 6.85 -7.37
N VAL A 109 13.36 6.51 -6.67
CA VAL A 109 14.26 7.52 -6.07
C VAL A 109 15.12 8.21 -7.12
N GLN A 110 15.49 7.51 -8.18
CA GLN A 110 16.22 8.09 -9.32
C GLN A 110 15.39 9.15 -10.03
N LEU A 111 14.11 8.87 -10.30
CA LEU A 111 13.20 9.85 -10.89
C LEU A 111 12.95 11.04 -9.94
N ARG A 112 12.72 10.77 -8.65
CA ARG A 112 12.57 11.84 -7.64
C ARG A 112 13.77 12.78 -7.66
N TRP A 113 14.99 12.26 -7.63
CA TRP A 113 16.22 13.04 -7.69
C TRP A 113 16.38 13.78 -9.02
N SER A 114 16.02 13.16 -10.14
CA SER A 114 16.13 13.76 -11.47
C SER A 114 15.24 14.98 -11.64
N PHE A 115 14.04 14.98 -11.06
CA PHE A 115 13.05 16.03 -11.23
C PHE A 115 12.94 17.00 -10.04
N ASN A 116 13.39 16.59 -8.85
CA ASN A 116 13.34 17.41 -7.63
C ASN A 116 14.56 17.18 -6.72
N GLY A 117 15.76 17.32 -7.28
CA GLY A 117 17.03 16.94 -6.64
C GLY A 117 17.41 17.71 -5.39
N THR A 118 16.72 18.80 -5.05
CA THR A 118 16.85 19.56 -3.80
C THR A 118 15.55 19.56 -2.99
N GLY A 119 14.58 18.78 -3.41
CA GLY A 119 13.29 18.69 -2.73
C GLY A 119 13.37 18.01 -1.35
N PRO A 120 12.24 17.96 -0.65
CA PRO A 120 12.21 17.29 0.65
C PRO A 120 12.58 15.81 0.51
N LYS A 121 13.26 15.29 1.53
CA LYS A 121 13.52 13.85 1.61
C LYS A 121 12.21 13.08 1.67
N ILE A 122 12.22 11.87 1.08
CA ILE A 122 11.14 10.92 1.25
C ILE A 122 11.42 10.07 2.48
N ASP A 123 10.42 9.88 3.33
CA ASP A 123 10.53 8.93 4.43
C ASP A 123 10.43 7.50 3.88
N VAL A 124 11.38 6.66 4.25
CA VAL A 124 11.34 5.22 3.97
C VAL A 124 11.22 4.48 5.29
N VAL A 125 10.04 3.94 5.55
CA VAL A 125 9.70 3.30 6.81
C VAL A 125 9.71 1.79 6.64
N CYS A 126 10.50 1.10 7.45
CA CYS A 126 10.68 -0.34 7.35
C CYS A 126 11.21 -0.95 8.65
N SER A 127 11.16 -2.28 8.73
CA SER A 127 11.69 -3.01 9.88
C SER A 127 13.20 -2.78 10.06
N ALA A 128 13.64 -2.70 11.29
CA ALA A 128 15.05 -2.76 11.64
C ALA A 128 15.68 -4.10 11.21
N ASP A 129 16.99 -4.16 11.22
CA ASP A 129 17.75 -5.34 10.84
C ASP A 129 17.22 -6.58 11.57
N SER A 130 16.95 -7.62 10.82
CA SER A 130 16.40 -8.89 11.31
C SER A 130 17.20 -10.06 10.77
N VAL A 131 17.40 -11.08 11.60
CA VAL A 131 18.18 -12.26 11.23
C VAL A 131 17.24 -13.41 10.87
N SER A 132 17.42 -13.98 9.67
CA SER A 132 16.68 -15.16 9.23
C SER A 132 17.07 -16.41 10.02
N PRO A 133 16.26 -17.47 10.01
CA PRO A 133 16.62 -18.75 10.64
C PRO A 133 17.94 -19.35 10.12
N THR A 134 18.38 -18.96 8.92
CA THR A 134 19.64 -19.39 8.30
C THR A 134 20.82 -18.48 8.65
N GLY A 135 20.64 -17.49 9.53
CA GLY A 135 21.70 -16.57 9.95
C GLY A 135 21.95 -15.40 9.01
N VAL A 136 21.13 -15.22 7.96
CA VAL A 136 21.26 -14.10 7.03
C VAL A 136 20.59 -12.86 7.61
N THR A 137 21.31 -11.74 7.68
CA THR A 137 20.75 -10.45 8.07
C THR A 137 19.99 -9.83 6.91
N ILE A 138 18.72 -9.54 7.12
CA ILE A 138 17.87 -8.75 6.24
C ILE A 138 17.88 -7.31 6.76
N SER A 139 18.27 -6.35 5.91
CA SER A 139 18.51 -4.97 6.32
C SER A 139 17.95 -3.96 5.32
N CYS A 140 16.87 -3.29 5.69
CA CYS A 140 16.31 -2.18 4.93
C CYS A 140 17.24 -0.96 4.94
N SER A 141 17.91 -0.68 6.05
CA SER A 141 18.83 0.46 6.14
C SER A 141 20.02 0.33 5.18
N LYS A 142 20.56 -0.89 5.02
CA LYS A 142 21.61 -1.14 4.01
C LYS A 142 21.06 -1.03 2.60
N PHE A 143 19.86 -1.58 2.35
CA PHE A 143 19.22 -1.47 1.05
C PHE A 143 19.07 0.00 0.63
N THR A 144 18.51 0.86 1.48
CA THR A 144 18.33 2.29 1.18
C THR A 144 19.65 3.05 1.07
N ALA A 145 20.64 2.72 1.88
CA ALA A 145 21.96 3.35 1.82
C ALA A 145 22.71 3.08 0.51
N HIS A 146 22.50 1.90 -0.08
CA HIS A 146 23.20 1.45 -1.29
C HIS A 146 22.35 1.50 -2.57
N ILE A 147 21.12 2.02 -2.50
CA ILE A 147 20.18 1.99 -3.62
C ILE A 147 20.68 2.70 -4.89
N ALA A 148 21.55 3.69 -4.74
CA ALA A 148 22.09 4.47 -5.83
C ALA A 148 23.50 4.03 -6.29
N ASP A 149 24.12 3.05 -5.63
CA ASP A 149 25.54 2.70 -5.85
C ASP A 149 25.85 2.38 -7.32
N ALA A 150 24.98 1.65 -7.99
CA ALA A 150 25.17 1.32 -9.41
C ALA A 150 25.22 2.59 -10.29
N PHE A 151 24.39 3.57 -10.02
CA PHE A 151 24.31 4.83 -10.76
C PHE A 151 25.48 5.78 -10.41
N ILE A 152 25.92 5.73 -9.16
CA ILE A 152 27.12 6.47 -8.72
C ILE A 152 28.37 5.90 -9.39
N GLN A 153 28.55 4.58 -9.33
CA GLN A 153 29.74 3.90 -9.89
C GLN A 153 29.81 3.97 -11.42
N SER A 154 28.67 3.99 -12.11
CA SER A 154 28.63 4.17 -13.57
C SER A 154 28.94 5.60 -14.03
N GLY A 155 28.96 6.58 -13.10
CA GLY A 155 29.17 7.99 -13.40
C GLY A 155 27.90 8.74 -13.82
N GLU A 156 26.72 8.08 -13.88
CA GLU A 156 25.46 8.69 -14.28
C GLU A 156 25.07 9.83 -13.34
N VAL A 157 25.18 9.64 -12.02
CA VAL A 157 24.91 10.68 -11.02
C VAL A 157 25.82 11.88 -11.22
N ALA A 158 27.13 11.68 -11.39
CA ALA A 158 28.10 12.76 -11.59
C ALA A 158 27.82 13.54 -12.87
N GLN A 159 27.49 12.85 -13.96
CA GLN A 159 27.13 13.48 -15.24
C GLN A 159 25.89 14.36 -15.08
N ARG A 160 24.79 13.83 -14.56
CA ARG A 160 23.54 14.61 -14.41
C ARG A 160 23.67 15.78 -13.43
N HIS A 161 24.45 15.62 -12.36
CA HIS A 161 24.78 16.73 -11.47
C HIS A 161 25.59 17.81 -12.21
N SER A 162 26.48 17.43 -13.14
CA SER A 162 27.25 18.42 -13.94
C SER A 162 26.35 19.22 -14.89
N GLU A 163 25.28 18.63 -15.38
CA GLU A 163 24.29 19.27 -16.27
C GLU A 163 23.35 20.22 -15.49
N LEU A 164 22.95 19.83 -14.28
CA LEU A 164 22.02 20.60 -13.44
C LEU A 164 22.51 20.58 -11.98
N LYS A 165 23.14 21.67 -11.55
CA LYS A 165 23.76 21.81 -10.20
C LYS A 165 22.75 21.87 -9.05
N GLU A 166 21.50 22.09 -9.33
CA GLU A 166 20.41 22.01 -8.35
C GLU A 166 20.14 20.58 -7.85
N ARG A 167 20.62 19.55 -8.57
CA ARG A 167 20.60 18.18 -8.05
C ARG A 167 21.70 18.00 -6.99
N THR A 168 21.44 17.23 -5.95
CA THR A 168 22.48 16.89 -4.95
C THR A 168 23.60 16.06 -5.58
N ALA A 169 24.85 16.32 -5.19
CA ALA A 169 26.03 15.66 -5.79
C ALA A 169 26.14 14.17 -5.41
N GLY A 170 25.62 13.78 -4.24
CA GLY A 170 25.61 12.39 -3.78
C GLY A 170 24.49 11.55 -4.37
N GLY A 171 23.62 12.15 -5.20
CA GLY A 171 22.60 11.42 -5.95
C GLY A 171 21.35 11.08 -5.14
N PRO A 172 20.55 10.10 -5.64
CA PRO A 172 19.22 9.79 -5.10
C PRO A 172 19.20 9.42 -3.63
N ALA A 173 20.24 8.77 -3.11
CA ALA A 173 20.30 8.33 -1.71
C ALA A 173 20.25 9.51 -0.72
N GLU A 174 20.71 10.70 -1.12
CA GLU A 174 20.64 11.92 -0.29
C GLU A 174 19.21 12.41 -0.05
N LEU A 175 18.26 12.01 -0.90
CA LEU A 175 16.84 12.34 -0.77
C LEU A 175 16.03 11.31 0.05
N ILE A 176 16.69 10.35 0.68
CA ILE A 176 16.06 9.33 1.52
C ILE A 176 16.26 9.68 3.00
N ASN A 177 15.19 9.58 3.78
CA ASN A 177 15.21 9.55 5.23
C ASN A 177 14.72 8.18 5.69
N THR A 178 15.65 7.27 6.01
CA THR A 178 15.30 5.91 6.44
C THR A 178 14.89 5.90 7.89
N ILE A 179 13.68 5.45 8.17
CA ILE A 179 13.10 5.31 9.49
C ILE A 179 12.89 3.81 9.75
N THR A 180 13.66 3.26 10.67
CA THR A 180 13.52 1.85 11.03
C THR A 180 12.83 1.69 12.38
N PHE A 181 12.05 0.63 12.53
CA PHE A 181 11.40 0.25 13.78
C PHE A 181 11.58 -1.24 14.05
N GLN A 182 11.60 -1.63 15.32
CA GLN A 182 11.59 -3.05 15.68
C GLN A 182 10.13 -3.55 15.67
N PRO A 183 9.75 -4.48 14.77
CA PRO A 183 8.39 -5.02 14.76
C PRO A 183 8.07 -5.77 16.06
N THR A 184 6.89 -5.51 16.63
CA THR A 184 6.40 -6.12 17.88
C THR A 184 5.05 -6.81 17.64
N ASP A 185 4.63 -7.65 18.58
CA ASP A 185 3.32 -8.35 18.53
C ASP A 185 2.13 -7.44 18.92
N GLU A 186 2.44 -6.20 19.32
CA GLU A 186 1.46 -5.15 19.56
C GLU A 186 1.61 -4.05 18.50
N PRO A 187 0.49 -3.47 18.01
CA PRO A 187 0.54 -2.35 17.08
C PRO A 187 1.28 -1.15 17.69
N GLN A 188 2.21 -0.58 16.94
CA GLN A 188 2.96 0.61 17.31
C GLN A 188 2.89 1.66 16.21
N VAL A 189 2.75 2.94 16.58
CA VAL A 189 2.79 4.03 15.60
C VAL A 189 4.21 4.20 15.09
N VAL A 190 4.40 4.11 13.78
CA VAL A 190 5.72 4.22 13.12
C VAL A 190 5.86 5.46 12.26
N TRP A 191 4.75 6.12 11.92
CA TRP A 191 4.74 7.34 11.12
C TRP A 191 3.43 8.12 11.29
N SER A 192 3.48 9.46 11.15
CA SER A 192 2.27 10.29 11.11
C SER A 192 2.51 11.62 10.40
N LYS A 193 1.51 12.12 9.66
CA LYS A 193 1.49 13.43 8.99
C LYS A 193 0.06 13.81 8.62
N GLY A 194 -0.30 15.08 8.77
CA GLY A 194 -1.54 15.65 8.20
C GLY A 194 -2.83 14.93 8.61
N GLY A 195 -2.93 14.44 9.85
CA GLY A 195 -4.09 13.66 10.32
C GLY A 195 -4.06 12.18 9.95
N VAL A 196 -3.05 11.74 9.19
CA VAL A 196 -2.79 10.32 8.90
C VAL A 196 -1.88 9.74 9.96
N LYS A 197 -2.20 8.55 10.46
CA LYS A 197 -1.39 7.78 11.39
C LYS A 197 -1.16 6.38 10.80
N VAL A 198 0.10 5.94 10.77
CA VAL A 198 0.47 4.60 10.34
C VAL A 198 1.02 3.82 11.53
N SER A 199 0.37 2.71 11.83
CA SER A 199 0.81 1.74 12.83
C SER A 199 1.32 0.48 12.14
N ALA A 200 2.31 -0.18 12.74
CA ALA A 200 2.87 -1.45 12.25
C ALA A 200 2.77 -2.52 13.33
N ILE A 201 2.71 -3.77 12.88
CA ILE A 201 2.77 -4.98 13.72
C ILE A 201 3.69 -6.00 13.06
N ARG A 202 4.37 -6.83 13.87
CA ARG A 202 5.09 -7.98 13.36
C ARG A 202 4.12 -8.94 12.68
N SER A 203 4.50 -9.50 11.55
CA SER A 203 3.73 -10.57 10.90
C SER A 203 4.68 -11.58 10.24
N ALA A 204 4.21 -12.79 10.01
CA ALA A 204 5.05 -13.89 9.56
C ALA A 204 5.08 -14.00 8.04
N HIS A 205 6.27 -13.99 7.47
CA HIS A 205 6.57 -14.36 6.09
C HIS A 205 8.08 -14.66 5.94
N ILE A 206 8.92 -13.62 6.08
CA ILE A 206 10.37 -13.71 6.24
C ILE A 206 10.79 -12.86 7.45
N ALA A 207 12.06 -12.96 7.85
CA ALA A 207 12.59 -12.11 8.92
C ALA A 207 12.39 -10.62 8.59
N GLY A 208 11.89 -9.86 9.56
CA GLY A 208 11.61 -8.45 9.41
C GLY A 208 10.30 -8.11 8.68
N HIS A 209 9.43 -9.07 8.38
CA HIS A 209 8.12 -8.76 7.81
C HIS A 209 7.23 -8.03 8.81
N ALA A 210 6.58 -6.96 8.35
CA ALA A 210 5.59 -6.20 9.11
C ALA A 210 4.37 -5.85 8.25
N SER A 211 3.19 -5.87 8.87
CA SER A 211 1.97 -5.37 8.26
C SER A 211 1.63 -4.00 8.84
N TYR A 212 0.93 -3.18 8.08
CA TYR A 212 0.64 -1.79 8.42
C TYR A 212 -0.85 -1.51 8.48
N ARG A 213 -1.24 -0.59 9.37
CA ARG A 213 -2.57 0.02 9.40
C ARG A 213 -2.45 1.52 9.24
N VAL A 214 -3.21 2.08 8.31
CA VAL A 214 -3.36 3.52 8.10
C VAL A 214 -4.71 3.95 8.63
N ASP A 215 -4.72 4.87 9.58
CA ASP A 215 -5.92 5.51 10.11
C ASP A 215 -5.97 6.96 9.64
N THR A 216 -7.12 7.38 9.13
CA THR A 216 -7.41 8.75 8.66
C THR A 216 -8.79 9.18 9.11
N PRO A 217 -9.11 10.50 9.11
CA PRO A 217 -10.48 10.97 9.36
C PRO A 217 -11.55 10.46 8.37
N ALA A 218 -11.14 9.95 7.19
CA ALA A 218 -12.04 9.46 6.15
C ALA A 218 -12.25 7.94 6.17
N GLY A 219 -11.46 7.22 6.96
CA GLY A 219 -11.51 5.76 7.04
C GLY A 219 -10.13 5.16 7.29
N SER A 220 -10.06 3.83 7.29
CA SER A 220 -8.87 3.08 7.64
C SER A 220 -8.60 1.91 6.69
N VAL A 221 -7.32 1.60 6.49
CA VAL A 221 -6.88 0.46 5.67
C VAL A 221 -5.74 -0.30 6.33
N VAL A 222 -5.80 -1.63 6.26
CA VAL A 222 -4.67 -2.52 6.59
C VAL A 222 -4.00 -3.00 5.31
N ILE A 223 -2.68 -2.92 5.28
CA ILE A 223 -1.81 -3.49 4.25
C ILE A 223 -1.11 -4.70 4.87
N GLY A 224 -1.56 -5.89 4.51
CA GLY A 224 -1.08 -7.15 5.08
C GLY A 224 0.30 -7.57 4.54
N GLY A 225 0.66 -7.13 3.33
CA GLY A 225 1.82 -7.69 2.62
C GLY A 225 1.61 -9.18 2.36
N ASP A 226 2.68 -9.95 2.47
CA ASP A 226 2.69 -11.41 2.25
C ASP A 226 2.46 -12.23 3.53
N ALA A 227 1.89 -11.59 4.55
CA ALA A 227 1.71 -12.22 5.85
C ALA A 227 0.96 -13.56 5.74
N GLY A 228 1.49 -14.56 6.42
CA GLY A 228 0.84 -15.84 6.66
C GLY A 228 0.69 -16.10 8.15
N ASN A 229 0.21 -17.29 8.50
CA ASN A 229 0.09 -17.71 9.90
C ASN A 229 1.48 -17.92 10.52
N ASP A 230 1.65 -17.55 11.78
CA ASP A 230 2.90 -17.69 12.52
C ASP A 230 3.33 -19.16 12.71
N ALA A 231 2.38 -20.11 12.69
CA ALA A 231 2.70 -21.54 12.66
C ALA A 231 3.14 -21.94 11.24
N PRO A 232 4.43 -22.24 11.01
CA PRO A 232 4.96 -22.48 9.66
C PRO A 232 4.46 -23.79 9.04
N THR A 233 3.95 -24.71 9.87
CA THR A 233 3.48 -26.03 9.45
C THR A 233 2.21 -26.44 10.17
N PRO A 234 1.34 -27.26 9.54
CA PRO A 234 0.18 -27.85 10.21
C PRO A 234 0.59 -28.73 11.42
N PRO A 235 -0.30 -28.90 12.44
CA PRO A 235 -1.70 -28.49 12.42
C PRO A 235 -1.89 -27.02 12.74
N ARG A 236 -2.72 -26.34 11.91
CA ARG A 236 -3.16 -24.96 12.15
C ARG A 236 -4.58 -24.78 11.63
N SER A 237 -5.39 -23.97 12.28
CA SER A 237 -6.79 -23.76 11.93
C SER A 237 -6.98 -22.86 10.71
N SER A 238 -5.99 -22.02 10.40
CA SER A 238 -6.04 -21.03 9.32
C SER A 238 -4.64 -20.76 8.79
N SER A 239 -4.53 -20.36 7.52
CA SER A 239 -3.30 -19.81 6.95
C SER A 239 -3.15 -18.30 7.17
N ALA A 240 -4.21 -17.61 7.62
CA ALA A 240 -4.19 -16.17 7.87
C ALA A 240 -3.39 -15.84 9.16
N SER A 241 -2.74 -14.70 9.15
CA SER A 241 -1.98 -14.19 10.28
C SER A 241 -2.90 -13.68 11.38
N GLU A 242 -2.72 -14.18 12.61
CA GLU A 242 -3.42 -13.69 13.80
C GLU A 242 -3.03 -12.25 14.12
N GLN A 243 -1.79 -11.86 13.83
CA GLN A 243 -1.31 -10.49 14.02
C GLN A 243 -1.99 -9.51 13.06
N VAL A 244 -2.17 -9.91 11.80
CA VAL A 244 -2.93 -9.10 10.82
C VAL A 244 -4.39 -9.01 11.23
N GLU A 245 -5.01 -10.10 11.71
CA GLU A 245 -6.38 -10.07 12.24
C GLU A 245 -6.53 -9.08 13.41
N LYS A 246 -5.56 -9.08 14.33
CA LYS A 246 -5.51 -8.11 15.44
C LYS A 246 -5.43 -6.67 14.95
N LEU A 247 -4.56 -6.40 13.98
CA LEU A 247 -4.39 -5.08 13.37
C LEU A 247 -5.64 -4.62 12.63
N ALA A 248 -6.38 -5.55 12.04
CA ALA A 248 -7.53 -5.31 11.18
C ALA A 248 -8.86 -5.10 11.92
N GLN A 249 -8.89 -5.21 13.25
CA GLN A 249 -10.14 -5.04 14.00
C GLN A 249 -10.80 -3.71 13.72
N GLY A 250 -12.03 -3.75 13.17
CA GLY A 250 -12.83 -2.57 12.84
C GLY A 250 -12.29 -1.69 11.72
N VAL A 251 -11.34 -2.16 10.91
CA VAL A 251 -10.82 -1.43 9.76
C VAL A 251 -11.82 -1.47 8.60
N ASP A 252 -11.86 -0.42 7.78
CA ASP A 252 -12.75 -0.38 6.62
C ASP A 252 -12.26 -1.27 5.48
N ILE A 253 -10.97 -1.27 5.19
CA ILE A 253 -10.35 -1.92 4.04
C ILE A 253 -9.20 -2.82 4.49
N ILE A 254 -9.11 -4.04 3.94
CA ILE A 254 -7.88 -4.84 3.93
C ILE A 254 -7.37 -4.96 2.49
N VAL A 255 -6.08 -4.68 2.29
CA VAL A 255 -5.30 -5.04 1.11
C VAL A 255 -4.33 -6.14 1.51
N HIS A 256 -4.37 -7.29 0.85
CA HIS A 256 -3.55 -8.44 1.26
C HIS A 256 -3.18 -9.33 0.08
N SER A 257 -1.95 -9.89 0.11
CA SER A 257 -1.53 -10.94 -0.81
C SER A 257 -2.34 -12.22 -0.60
N VAL A 258 -2.53 -12.99 -1.65
CA VAL A 258 -3.29 -14.24 -1.55
C VAL A 258 -2.72 -15.34 -2.42
N ILE A 259 -2.85 -16.59 -1.91
CA ILE A 259 -2.66 -17.79 -2.71
C ILE A 259 -3.99 -18.52 -2.89
N HIS A 260 -4.27 -18.91 -4.14
CA HIS A 260 -5.50 -19.67 -4.42
C HIS A 260 -5.34 -21.14 -3.98
N PRO A 261 -6.37 -21.77 -3.40
CA PRO A 261 -6.31 -23.15 -2.91
C PRO A 261 -5.95 -24.21 -3.99
N VAL A 262 -6.08 -23.90 -5.27
CA VAL A 262 -5.64 -24.77 -6.36
C VAL A 262 -4.13 -25.06 -6.31
N MET A 263 -3.35 -24.14 -5.71
CA MET A 263 -1.91 -24.27 -5.55
C MET A 263 -1.50 -25.14 -4.36
N ALA A 264 -2.46 -25.59 -3.54
CA ALA A 264 -2.16 -26.34 -2.32
C ALA A 264 -1.38 -27.64 -2.61
N PRO A 265 -0.50 -28.06 -1.70
CA PRO A 265 0.21 -29.32 -1.82
C PRO A 265 -0.75 -30.49 -2.04
N GLY A 266 -0.38 -31.40 -2.94
CA GLY A 266 -1.22 -32.56 -3.28
C GLY A 266 -2.35 -32.28 -4.29
N LYS A 267 -2.55 -31.03 -4.71
CA LYS A 267 -3.53 -30.68 -5.76
C LYS A 267 -3.00 -30.77 -7.20
N GLY A 268 -1.73 -31.15 -7.37
CA GLY A 268 -1.14 -31.35 -8.69
C GLY A 268 -0.41 -30.13 -9.27
N SER A 269 -0.36 -29.00 -8.56
CA SER A 269 0.38 -27.81 -8.99
C SER A 269 1.90 -27.98 -9.00
N GLY A 270 2.41 -28.89 -8.17
CA GLY A 270 3.85 -29.06 -7.93
C GLY A 270 4.46 -27.97 -7.02
N MET A 271 3.62 -27.09 -6.47
CA MET A 271 4.12 -26.08 -5.54
C MET A 271 4.70 -26.69 -4.27
N PHE A 272 5.85 -26.19 -3.86
CA PHE A 272 6.52 -26.67 -2.67
C PHE A 272 5.71 -26.35 -1.40
N PRO A 273 5.53 -27.28 -0.46
CA PRO A 273 4.76 -27.05 0.76
C PRO A 273 5.19 -25.80 1.52
N TYR A 274 6.48 -25.55 1.68
CA TYR A 274 7.00 -24.39 2.42
C TYR A 274 6.61 -23.05 1.74
N ALA A 275 6.55 -23.04 0.40
CA ALA A 275 6.18 -21.82 -0.34
C ALA A 275 4.68 -21.53 -0.20
N TYR A 276 3.84 -22.58 -0.25
CA TYR A 276 2.39 -22.43 -0.04
C TYR A 276 2.07 -22.06 1.42
N LEU A 277 2.71 -22.75 2.37
CA LEU A 277 2.34 -22.65 3.79
C LEU A 277 2.69 -21.28 4.43
N ARG A 278 3.58 -20.51 3.83
CA ARG A 278 3.91 -19.17 4.31
C ARG A 278 3.01 -18.07 3.71
N GLN A 279 2.05 -18.43 2.89
CA GLN A 279 1.07 -17.52 2.26
C GLN A 279 -0.30 -17.68 2.92
N THR A 280 -1.13 -16.65 2.82
CA THR A 280 -2.54 -16.70 3.23
C THR A 280 -3.41 -17.16 2.07
N SER A 281 -4.20 -18.21 2.28
CA SER A 281 -5.19 -18.66 1.28
C SER A 281 -6.38 -17.70 1.20
N VAL A 282 -6.98 -17.60 0.01
CA VAL A 282 -8.14 -16.71 -0.20
C VAL A 282 -9.28 -16.98 0.79
N PRO A 283 -9.72 -18.24 1.03
CA PRO A 283 -10.80 -18.50 2.00
C PRO A 283 -10.42 -18.11 3.44
N ASP A 284 -9.17 -18.37 3.84
CA ASP A 284 -8.73 -18.05 5.21
C ASP A 284 -8.66 -16.54 5.44
N LEU A 285 -8.15 -15.78 4.43
CA LEU A 285 -8.16 -14.32 4.48
C LEU A 285 -9.59 -13.78 4.58
N ALA A 286 -10.50 -14.31 3.77
CA ALA A 286 -11.91 -13.93 3.77
C ALA A 286 -12.57 -14.20 5.13
N GLY A 287 -12.29 -15.36 5.74
CA GLY A 287 -12.75 -15.70 7.08
C GLY A 287 -12.20 -14.76 8.15
N MET A 288 -10.93 -14.40 8.06
CA MET A 288 -10.29 -13.42 8.94
C MET A 288 -10.93 -12.03 8.77
N ALA A 289 -11.09 -11.55 7.54
CA ALA A 289 -11.71 -10.25 7.25
C ALA A 289 -13.14 -10.14 7.82
N LYS A 290 -13.91 -11.25 7.71
CA LYS A 290 -15.24 -11.35 8.32
C LYS A 290 -15.19 -11.21 9.84
N ARG A 291 -14.31 -11.95 10.53
CA ARG A 291 -14.18 -11.89 12.01
C ARG A 291 -13.71 -10.51 12.47
N ALA A 292 -12.84 -9.86 11.71
CA ALA A 292 -12.35 -8.51 11.99
C ALA A 292 -13.37 -7.40 11.70
N GLY A 293 -14.54 -7.71 11.11
CA GLY A 293 -15.58 -6.74 10.79
C GLY A 293 -15.24 -5.82 9.60
N VAL A 294 -14.38 -6.26 8.70
CA VAL A 294 -13.93 -5.50 7.52
C VAL A 294 -15.06 -5.33 6.52
N LYS A 295 -15.15 -4.17 5.90
CA LYS A 295 -16.18 -3.86 4.88
C LYS A 295 -15.74 -4.19 3.45
N HIS A 296 -14.44 -3.97 3.16
CA HIS A 296 -13.88 -4.10 1.82
C HIS A 296 -12.61 -4.94 1.86
N LEU A 297 -12.56 -5.97 1.03
CA LEU A 297 -11.43 -6.87 0.87
C LEU A 297 -10.83 -6.69 -0.52
N MET A 298 -9.59 -6.15 -0.59
CA MET A 298 -8.83 -6.00 -1.83
C MET A 298 -7.76 -7.10 -1.89
N LEU A 299 -7.93 -8.03 -2.82
CA LEU A 299 -6.97 -9.10 -3.08
C LEU A 299 -5.89 -8.60 -4.03
N THR A 300 -4.63 -8.80 -3.66
CA THR A 300 -3.46 -8.40 -4.46
C THR A 300 -2.40 -9.49 -4.44
N HIS A 301 -1.27 -9.28 -5.12
CA HIS A 301 -0.14 -10.21 -5.13
C HIS A 301 -0.60 -11.66 -5.31
N MET A 302 -1.43 -11.87 -6.34
CA MET A 302 -2.15 -13.12 -6.51
C MET A 302 -1.25 -14.24 -7.01
N ILE A 303 -1.35 -15.39 -6.35
CA ILE A 303 -0.67 -16.64 -6.73
C ILE A 303 -1.75 -17.71 -6.98
N PRO A 304 -1.96 -18.11 -8.26
CA PRO A 304 -1.39 -17.60 -9.51
C PRO A 304 -2.02 -16.26 -9.95
N PRO A 305 -1.43 -15.54 -10.91
CA PRO A 305 -2.05 -14.34 -11.49
C PRO A 305 -3.32 -14.70 -12.27
N ILE A 306 -4.27 -13.78 -12.35
CA ILE A 306 -5.49 -13.94 -13.17
C ILE A 306 -5.11 -14.12 -14.64
N GLY A 307 -5.67 -15.14 -15.27
CA GLY A 307 -5.42 -15.45 -16.67
C GLY A 307 -3.99 -15.89 -16.99
N GLY A 308 -3.21 -16.25 -15.98
CA GLY A 308 -1.82 -16.62 -16.12
C GLY A 308 -1.40 -17.85 -15.34
N GLU A 309 -0.22 -18.35 -15.66
CA GLU A 309 0.43 -19.45 -14.95
C GLU A 309 1.40 -18.92 -13.91
N GLN A 310 1.61 -19.66 -12.85
CA GLN A 310 2.61 -19.40 -11.80
C GLN A 310 3.85 -20.24 -12.09
N TYR A 311 4.66 -19.81 -13.05
CA TYR A 311 5.91 -20.53 -13.37
C TYR A 311 6.81 -20.73 -12.13
N PRO A 312 7.42 -21.90 -11.92
CA PRO A 312 7.39 -23.10 -12.78
C PRO A 312 6.25 -24.09 -12.46
N PHE A 313 5.27 -23.68 -11.68
CA PHE A 313 4.17 -24.54 -11.20
C PHE A 313 3.07 -24.65 -12.24
N LYS A 314 2.29 -25.75 -12.16
CA LYS A 314 1.16 -26.00 -13.05
C LYS A 314 -0.15 -25.50 -12.42
N LEU A 315 -1.14 -25.23 -13.27
CA LEU A 315 -2.51 -24.94 -12.84
C LEU A 315 -3.43 -26.11 -13.16
N PRO A 316 -3.70 -26.99 -12.17
CA PRO A 316 -4.72 -28.03 -12.36
C PRO A 316 -6.09 -27.39 -12.60
N GLY A 317 -6.73 -27.71 -13.72
CA GLY A 317 -8.05 -27.15 -14.06
C GLY A 317 -8.02 -25.91 -14.95
N GLY A 318 -6.84 -25.40 -15.34
CA GLY A 318 -6.71 -24.26 -16.25
C GLY A 318 -6.50 -22.92 -15.54
N LEU A 319 -6.47 -21.83 -16.31
CA LEU A 319 -6.22 -20.48 -15.83
C LEU A 319 -7.37 -19.97 -14.97
N LEU A 320 -7.03 -19.28 -13.88
CA LEU A 320 -8.02 -18.70 -12.97
C LEU A 320 -8.51 -17.34 -13.48
N THR A 321 -9.77 -17.08 -13.18
CA THR A 321 -10.47 -15.84 -13.46
C THR A 321 -10.66 -15.01 -12.19
N GLU A 322 -11.09 -13.75 -12.33
CA GLU A 322 -11.58 -12.94 -11.20
C GLU A 322 -12.71 -13.63 -10.44
N GLY A 323 -13.62 -14.31 -11.18
CA GLY A 323 -14.73 -15.05 -10.57
C GLY A 323 -14.28 -16.20 -9.67
N ASP A 324 -13.17 -16.88 -9.99
CA ASP A 324 -12.63 -17.95 -9.15
C ASP A 324 -12.11 -17.42 -7.81
N TYR A 325 -11.41 -16.27 -7.83
CA TYR A 325 -10.96 -15.60 -6.62
C TYR A 325 -12.11 -15.06 -5.77
N THR A 326 -13.11 -14.44 -6.41
CA THR A 326 -14.33 -13.96 -5.75
C THR A 326 -15.07 -15.11 -5.09
N LYS A 327 -15.26 -16.23 -5.81
CA LYS A 327 -15.89 -17.42 -5.26
C LYS A 327 -15.11 -17.98 -4.07
N ALA A 328 -13.79 -18.09 -4.17
CA ALA A 328 -12.96 -18.57 -3.07
C ALA A 328 -13.08 -17.70 -1.80
N ALA A 329 -13.19 -16.38 -1.95
CA ALA A 329 -13.42 -15.47 -0.84
C ALA A 329 -14.84 -15.64 -0.23
N GLN A 330 -15.86 -15.81 -1.07
CA GLN A 330 -17.23 -16.10 -0.63
C GLN A 330 -17.32 -17.45 0.09
N ASP A 331 -16.62 -18.46 -0.39
CA ASP A 331 -16.52 -19.78 0.26
C ASP A 331 -15.87 -19.68 1.65
N GLY A 332 -14.96 -18.69 1.88
CA GLY A 332 -14.43 -18.31 3.19
C GLY A 332 -15.42 -17.57 4.09
N GLY A 333 -16.62 -17.27 3.58
CA GLY A 333 -17.73 -16.66 4.30
C GLY A 333 -17.71 -15.13 4.36
N PHE A 334 -16.89 -14.44 3.56
CA PHE A 334 -16.93 -13.00 3.47
C PHE A 334 -18.11 -12.53 2.62
N THR A 335 -18.87 -11.55 3.14
CA THR A 335 -20.07 -11.02 2.49
C THR A 335 -19.96 -9.53 2.17
N GLY A 336 -18.82 -8.91 2.50
CA GLY A 336 -18.53 -7.52 2.16
C GLY A 336 -18.16 -7.34 0.69
N ASN A 337 -17.67 -6.14 0.35
CA ASN A 337 -17.23 -5.85 -1.00
C ASN A 337 -15.86 -6.52 -1.27
N ILE A 338 -15.76 -7.33 -2.32
CA ILE A 338 -14.54 -8.03 -2.76
C ILE A 338 -14.04 -7.34 -4.02
N ILE A 339 -12.79 -6.87 -3.99
CA ILE A 339 -12.09 -6.34 -5.14
C ILE A 339 -10.95 -7.30 -5.44
N VAL A 340 -11.08 -8.04 -6.54
CA VAL A 340 -9.99 -8.89 -7.04
C VAL A 340 -9.06 -8.00 -7.84
N GLY A 341 -7.84 -7.80 -7.35
CA GLY A 341 -6.93 -6.78 -7.86
C GLY A 341 -6.42 -7.09 -9.25
N THR A 342 -6.55 -6.09 -10.12
CA THR A 342 -5.64 -5.84 -11.21
C THR A 342 -4.94 -4.52 -10.93
N ASP A 343 -3.83 -4.25 -11.58
CA ASP A 343 -3.13 -2.97 -11.44
C ASP A 343 -4.10 -1.81 -11.68
N LEU A 344 -4.01 -0.79 -10.83
CA LEU A 344 -4.85 0.40 -10.77
C LEU A 344 -6.29 0.19 -10.26
N ALA A 345 -6.66 -1.03 -9.84
CA ALA A 345 -7.90 -1.22 -9.08
C ALA A 345 -7.90 -0.31 -7.85
N SER A 346 -9.00 0.41 -7.63
CA SER A 346 -9.06 1.49 -6.66
C SER A 346 -10.36 1.50 -5.88
N LEU A 347 -10.27 1.87 -4.61
CA LEU A 347 -11.43 2.09 -3.73
C LEU A 347 -11.31 3.44 -3.03
N ARG A 348 -12.42 4.20 -3.01
CA ARG A 348 -12.52 5.49 -2.34
C ARG A 348 -13.50 5.43 -1.16
N LEU A 349 -13.13 6.08 -0.05
CA LEU A 349 -13.98 6.32 1.10
C LEU A 349 -14.09 7.82 1.40
N PRO A 350 -15.29 8.31 1.77
CA PRO A 350 -16.55 7.63 1.50
C PRO A 350 -16.78 7.46 -0.01
N ALA A 351 -17.64 6.53 -0.39
CA ALA A 351 -18.05 6.38 -1.79
C ALA A 351 -18.70 7.69 -2.28
N LYS A 352 -18.43 8.09 -3.53
CA LYS A 352 -19.10 9.23 -4.18
C LYS A 352 -20.49 8.85 -4.65
#